data_d760b7d37d476b76e69da9954958cc6a
#
_entry.id   d760b7d37d476b76e69da9954958cc6a
#
_cell.length_a   1.000
_cell.length_b   1.000
_cell.length_c   1.000
_cell.angle_alpha   90.00
_cell.angle_beta   90.00
_cell.angle_gamma   90.00
#
_symmetry.space_group_name_H-M   'P 1'
#
loop_
_entity.id
_entity.type
_entity.pdbx_description
1 polymer ?
#
loop_
_entity_poly.entity_id
_entity_poly.type
_entity_poly.pdbx_seq_one_letter_code
_entity_poly.pdbx_strand_id
1 'polypeptide(L)'
;MVNGLQYEKLENTDIFYNRFFFATLQRYSNKIMNNPYEKTLDGLIIDDPVKSFFYWCKERENIRIKRENGEKPPWTSDPIFQQGRFLNTFREDDKGSKAVLQFCDPVKSSLKELIHALFFARWCNQQTTLNRLTLSDLKNPSSLKDLLLNQMDQPWSSEAYPVVPVHWDGIKYERLEACTELFPNIINFLLDNILASNRNVVTATNLINQTFQMTNDFPIFMTVIDISWFRPDIISPESPVPTGIGAKPYLDRLQNHLDLENHHATIKKMISLQGEYWPSIRRQLTPVDVEYISCENRKYFSYKNGTKLFEGKNLFITNE
;
A
#
# COMPACT_ATOMS: atom_id res chain seq x y z
N MET A 1 39.87 18.43 42.44
CA MET A 1 40.27 18.15 41.06
C MET A 1 39.34 17.10 40.47
N VAL A 2 38.10 17.49 40.20
CA VAL A 2 37.15 16.68 39.41
C VAL A 2 36.21 17.69 38.76
N ASN A 3 36.50 18.23 37.60
CA ASN A 3 35.59 19.04 36.78
C ASN A 3 36.15 19.35 35.36
N GLY A 4 37.06 18.55 34.83
CA GLY A 4 37.63 18.82 33.51
C GLY A 4 37.20 17.87 32.37
N LEU A 5 36.53 16.75 32.67
CA LEU A 5 36.27 15.69 31.66
C LEU A 5 34.84 15.64 31.10
N GLN A 6 33.94 16.50 31.61
CA GLN A 6 32.55 16.53 31.11
C GLN A 6 32.27 17.56 30.00
N TYR A 7 33.14 18.57 29.84
CA TYR A 7 32.93 19.62 28.81
C TYR A 7 33.47 19.24 27.44
N GLU A 8 34.55 18.46 27.34
CA GLU A 8 35.07 18.02 26.03
C GLU A 8 34.21 17.01 25.28
N LYS A 9 33.34 16.26 26.01
CA LYS A 9 32.44 15.29 25.36
C LYS A 9 31.16 15.91 24.74
N LEU A 10 30.76 17.09 25.20
CA LEU A 10 29.62 17.82 24.66
C LEU A 10 29.97 18.60 23.40
N GLU A 11 31.12 19.20 23.32
CA GLU A 11 31.57 19.91 22.11
C GLU A 11 31.81 18.99 20.91
N ASN A 12 32.28 17.76 21.14
CA ASN A 12 32.48 16.79 20.05
C ASN A 12 31.17 16.19 19.50
N THR A 13 30.15 16.08 20.31
CA THR A 13 28.82 15.61 19.84
C THR A 13 28.12 16.66 19.00
N ASP A 14 28.18 17.93 19.38
CA ASP A 14 27.54 19.01 18.62
C ASP A 14 28.25 19.27 17.27
N ILE A 15 29.57 19.11 17.20
CA ILE A 15 30.32 19.20 15.94
C ILE A 15 29.99 18.02 15.01
N PHE A 16 29.78 16.83 15.55
CA PHE A 16 29.42 15.64 14.77
C PHE A 16 27.98 15.73 14.23
N TYR A 17 27.03 16.17 15.05
CA TYR A 17 25.64 16.41 14.63
C TYR A 17 25.54 17.53 13.60
N ASN A 18 26.24 18.64 13.79
CA ASN A 18 26.26 19.74 12.83
C ASN A 18 26.90 19.33 11.49
N ARG A 19 28.01 18.58 11.49
CA ARG A 19 28.61 18.07 10.25
C ARG A 19 27.72 17.08 9.51
N PHE A 20 27.01 16.21 10.23
CA PHE A 20 26.08 15.27 9.63
C PHE A 20 24.85 15.98 9.06
N PHE A 21 24.34 16.97 9.79
CA PHE A 21 23.21 17.80 9.36
C PHE A 21 23.58 18.67 8.15
N PHE A 22 24.73 19.32 8.14
CA PHE A 22 25.22 20.09 6.99
C PHE A 22 25.54 19.21 5.79
N ALA A 23 26.15 18.05 5.97
CA ALA A 23 26.39 17.09 4.89
C ALA A 23 25.09 16.54 4.30
N THR A 24 24.08 16.34 5.13
CA THR A 24 22.75 15.91 4.70
C THR A 24 22.02 17.02 3.96
N LEU A 25 22.05 18.26 4.47
CA LEU A 25 21.50 19.45 3.79
C LEU A 25 22.23 19.73 2.46
N GLN A 26 23.54 19.59 2.41
CA GLN A 26 24.32 19.79 1.19
C GLN A 26 24.07 18.68 0.15
N ARG A 27 23.86 17.43 0.59
CA ARG A 27 23.37 16.34 -0.28
C ARG A 27 21.95 16.58 -0.78
N TYR A 28 21.06 17.10 0.07
CA TYR A 28 19.70 17.49 -0.32
C TYR A 28 19.73 18.67 -1.30
N SER A 29 20.50 19.72 -1.01
CA SER A 29 20.65 20.89 -1.88
C SER A 29 21.23 20.53 -3.24
N ASN A 30 22.27 19.69 -3.29
CA ASN A 30 22.86 19.23 -4.55
C ASN A 30 21.93 18.28 -5.33
N LYS A 31 21.05 17.53 -4.62
CA LYS A 31 20.05 16.67 -5.24
C LYS A 31 18.89 17.46 -5.85
N ILE A 32 18.51 18.59 -5.22
CA ILE A 32 17.49 19.52 -5.72
C ILE A 32 18.01 20.30 -6.93
N MET A 33 19.29 20.71 -6.91
CA MET A 33 19.89 21.51 -8.00
C MET A 33 20.13 20.73 -9.30
N ASN A 34 20.12 19.39 -9.26
CA ASN A 34 20.37 18.53 -10.42
C ASN A 34 19.21 17.57 -10.69
N ASN A 35 17.97 18.04 -10.57
CA ASN A 35 16.81 17.24 -10.96
C ASN A 35 16.80 17.09 -12.51
N PRO A 36 17.15 15.92 -13.06
CA PRO A 36 17.22 15.74 -14.51
C PRO A 36 15.85 15.86 -15.19
N TYR A 37 14.77 15.88 -14.40
CA TYR A 37 13.38 15.94 -14.89
C TYR A 37 12.80 17.35 -14.82
N GLU A 38 13.49 18.33 -14.21
CA GLU A 38 12.94 19.68 -14.03
C GLU A 38 12.57 20.34 -15.37
N LYS A 39 13.43 20.21 -16.37
CA LYS A 39 13.22 20.76 -17.72
C LYS A 39 12.19 20.00 -18.55
N THR A 40 12.01 18.70 -18.29
CA THR A 40 11.04 17.86 -19.03
C THR A 40 9.65 17.87 -18.39
N LEU A 41 9.54 18.41 -17.18
CA LEU A 41 8.28 18.57 -16.45
C LEU A 41 7.66 19.97 -16.60
N ASP A 42 8.35 20.90 -17.28
CA ASP A 42 7.81 22.20 -17.63
C ASP A 42 6.50 22.03 -18.45
N GLY A 43 5.38 22.40 -17.84
CA GLY A 43 4.04 22.22 -18.40
C GLY A 43 3.26 21.02 -17.82
N LEU A 44 3.91 20.06 -17.15
CA LEU A 44 3.23 18.98 -16.39
C LEU A 44 3.10 19.30 -14.89
N ILE A 45 3.64 20.44 -14.46
CA ILE A 45 3.63 20.88 -13.06
C ILE A 45 2.26 21.46 -12.73
N ILE A 46 1.46 20.64 -12.06
CA ILE A 46 0.18 21.07 -11.50
C ILE A 46 0.41 21.38 -10.03
N ASP A 47 0.45 22.67 -9.68
CA ASP A 47 0.65 23.11 -8.30
C ASP A 47 -0.57 22.86 -7.43
N ASP A 48 -1.75 22.88 -8.03
CA ASP A 48 -3.01 22.53 -7.40
C ASP A 48 -3.03 21.00 -7.07
N PRO A 49 -3.07 20.62 -5.79
CA PRO A 49 -3.00 19.22 -5.41
C PRO A 49 -4.24 18.42 -5.81
N VAL A 50 -5.41 19.07 -5.94
CA VAL A 50 -6.64 18.39 -6.41
C VAL A 50 -6.53 18.05 -7.89
N LYS A 51 -6.13 19.02 -8.71
CA LYS A 51 -5.91 18.80 -10.15
C LYS A 51 -4.82 17.74 -10.38
N SER A 52 -3.75 17.82 -9.61
CA SER A 52 -2.66 16.84 -9.68
C SER A 52 -3.11 15.44 -9.31
N PHE A 53 -3.94 15.28 -8.28
CA PHE A 53 -4.53 13.99 -7.91
C PHE A 53 -5.29 13.36 -9.08
N PHE A 54 -6.21 14.11 -9.69
CA PHE A 54 -7.01 13.58 -10.80
C PHE A 54 -6.22 13.45 -12.10
N TYR A 55 -5.20 14.28 -12.34
CA TYR A 55 -4.24 14.07 -13.43
C TYR A 55 -3.56 12.71 -13.29
N TRP A 56 -2.99 12.42 -12.10
CA TRP A 56 -2.37 11.14 -11.82
C TRP A 56 -3.33 9.97 -12.07
N CYS A 57 -4.56 10.07 -11.57
CA CYS A 57 -5.58 9.03 -11.74
C CYS A 57 -5.85 8.73 -13.21
N LYS A 58 -6.12 9.78 -13.99
CA LYS A 58 -6.44 9.66 -15.42
C LYS A 58 -5.28 9.10 -16.21
N GLU A 59 -4.09 9.63 -15.99
CA GLU A 59 -2.90 9.20 -16.73
C GLU A 59 -2.54 7.75 -16.41
N ARG A 60 -2.61 7.37 -15.13
CA ARG A 60 -2.34 5.99 -14.73
C ARG A 60 -3.37 4.99 -15.28
N GLU A 61 -4.64 5.38 -15.32
CA GLU A 61 -5.69 4.55 -15.92
C GLU A 61 -5.53 4.43 -17.44
N ASN A 62 -5.19 5.51 -18.14
CA ASN A 62 -4.88 5.48 -19.56
C ASN A 62 -3.72 4.54 -19.88
N ILE A 63 -2.65 4.56 -19.08
CA ILE A 63 -1.53 3.63 -19.21
C ILE A 63 -2.01 2.17 -19.06
N ARG A 64 -2.87 1.89 -18.04
CA ARG A 64 -3.43 0.55 -17.84
C ARG A 64 -4.22 0.08 -19.07
N ILE A 65 -5.14 0.92 -19.56
CA ILE A 65 -5.99 0.61 -20.71
C ILE A 65 -5.15 0.33 -21.97
N LYS A 66 -4.18 1.18 -22.28
CA LYS A 66 -3.28 0.98 -23.43
C LYS A 66 -2.50 -0.32 -23.35
N ARG A 67 -2.00 -0.65 -22.14
CA ARG A 67 -1.30 -1.93 -21.91
C ARG A 67 -2.22 -3.14 -22.11
N GLU A 68 -3.44 -3.08 -21.58
CA GLU A 68 -4.41 -4.16 -21.71
C GLU A 68 -4.89 -4.34 -23.16
N ASN A 69 -4.91 -3.25 -23.94
CA ASN A 69 -5.18 -3.28 -25.38
C ASN A 69 -3.98 -3.79 -26.22
N GLY A 70 -2.84 -4.10 -25.59
CA GLY A 70 -1.65 -4.58 -26.30
C GLY A 70 -0.89 -3.50 -27.08
N GLU A 71 -1.12 -2.21 -26.76
CA GLU A 71 -0.39 -1.11 -27.40
C GLU A 71 1.10 -1.15 -26.98
N LYS A 72 1.98 -0.78 -27.92
CA LYS A 72 3.42 -0.70 -27.66
C LYS A 72 3.74 0.56 -26.82
N PRO A 73 4.75 0.49 -25.89
CA PRO A 73 5.24 1.66 -25.19
C PRO A 73 5.91 2.67 -26.16
N PRO A 74 6.01 3.96 -25.77
CA PRO A 74 5.58 4.51 -24.49
C PRO A 74 4.06 4.77 -24.46
N TRP A 75 3.39 4.41 -23.33
CA TRP A 75 1.95 4.62 -23.18
C TRP A 75 1.56 6.01 -22.68
N THR A 76 2.55 6.83 -22.35
CA THR A 76 2.41 8.21 -21.83
C THR A 76 3.58 9.06 -22.29
N SER A 77 3.38 10.37 -22.38
CA SER A 77 4.45 11.35 -22.56
C SER A 77 5.07 11.82 -21.24
N ASP A 78 4.47 11.49 -20.11
CA ASP A 78 4.97 11.87 -18.79
C ASP A 78 6.21 11.03 -18.41
N PRO A 79 7.40 11.65 -18.30
CA PRO A 79 8.65 10.93 -18.04
C PRO A 79 8.69 10.27 -16.68
N ILE A 80 7.93 10.77 -15.68
CA ILE A 80 7.85 10.14 -14.35
C ILE A 80 7.08 8.84 -14.45
N PHE A 81 5.97 8.82 -15.17
CA PHE A 81 5.22 7.59 -15.41
C PHE A 81 5.94 6.61 -16.34
N GLN A 82 6.76 7.09 -17.27
CA GLN A 82 7.58 6.22 -18.14
C GLN A 82 8.63 5.45 -17.34
N GLN A 83 9.18 6.03 -16.28
CA GLN A 83 10.31 5.48 -15.52
C GLN A 83 9.91 4.97 -14.14
N GLY A 84 8.88 5.56 -13.51
CA GLY A 84 8.45 5.22 -12.16
C GLY A 84 7.58 3.98 -12.13
N ARG A 85 7.72 3.19 -11.05
CA ARG A 85 6.81 2.09 -10.74
C ARG A 85 5.63 2.63 -9.95
N PHE A 86 4.45 2.65 -10.55
CA PHE A 86 3.20 3.04 -9.90
C PHE A 86 2.19 1.90 -9.97
N LEU A 87 1.43 1.77 -8.91
CA LEU A 87 0.29 0.85 -8.87
C LEU A 87 -0.86 1.40 -9.74
N ASN A 88 -1.91 0.62 -9.95
CA ASN A 88 -3.06 1.07 -10.75
C ASN A 88 -3.92 2.07 -9.98
N THR A 89 -4.74 2.84 -10.67
CA THR A 89 -5.68 3.78 -10.04
C THR A 89 -6.69 3.05 -9.15
N PHE A 90 -7.16 1.91 -9.61
CA PHE A 90 -8.03 1.03 -8.85
C PHE A 90 -7.21 -0.16 -8.36
N ARG A 91 -7.24 -0.34 -7.04
CA ARG A 91 -6.40 -1.35 -6.40
C ARG A 91 -6.73 -2.79 -6.80
N GLU A 92 -7.99 -3.06 -7.12
CA GLU A 92 -8.40 -4.36 -7.65
C GLU A 92 -7.74 -4.73 -8.99
N ASP A 93 -7.21 -3.75 -9.71
CA ASP A 93 -6.47 -3.99 -10.96
C ASP A 93 -5.00 -4.34 -10.75
N ASP A 94 -4.47 -4.19 -9.54
CA ASP A 94 -3.11 -4.57 -9.25
C ASP A 94 -2.93 -6.08 -9.34
N LYS A 95 -1.79 -6.49 -9.92
CA LYS A 95 -1.48 -7.90 -10.16
C LYS A 95 -1.63 -8.77 -8.90
N GLY A 96 -1.14 -8.27 -7.76
CA GLY A 96 -1.25 -8.97 -6.48
C GLY A 96 -2.71 -9.06 -6.00
N SER A 97 -3.47 -7.97 -6.10
CA SER A 97 -4.89 -7.99 -5.72
C SER A 97 -5.72 -8.90 -6.62
N LYS A 98 -5.50 -8.87 -7.94
CA LYS A 98 -6.16 -9.82 -8.87
C LYS A 98 -5.91 -11.27 -8.46
N ALA A 99 -4.68 -11.62 -8.10
CA ALA A 99 -4.35 -12.98 -7.66
C ALA A 99 -5.06 -13.37 -6.36
N VAL A 100 -5.10 -12.47 -5.37
CA VAL A 100 -5.83 -12.68 -4.11
C VAL A 100 -7.32 -12.86 -4.36
N LEU A 101 -7.92 -11.97 -5.16
CA LEU A 101 -9.35 -12.04 -5.47
C LEU A 101 -9.71 -13.33 -6.21
N GLN A 102 -8.93 -13.72 -7.21
CA GLN A 102 -9.13 -14.96 -7.95
C GLN A 102 -9.01 -16.20 -7.05
N PHE A 103 -8.02 -16.23 -6.17
CA PHE A 103 -7.83 -17.34 -5.23
C PHE A 103 -9.00 -17.50 -4.26
N CYS A 104 -9.58 -16.39 -3.79
CA CYS A 104 -10.64 -16.39 -2.79
C CYS A 104 -12.06 -16.49 -3.38
N ASP A 105 -12.26 -16.19 -4.68
CA ASP A 105 -13.59 -16.15 -5.32
C ASP A 105 -14.43 -17.43 -5.13
N PRO A 106 -13.85 -18.65 -5.19
CA PRO A 106 -14.64 -19.89 -5.02
C PRO A 106 -15.32 -20.03 -3.65
N VAL A 107 -14.84 -19.33 -2.61
CA VAL A 107 -15.39 -19.41 -1.24
C VAL A 107 -16.12 -18.15 -0.80
N LYS A 108 -16.40 -17.21 -1.70
CA LYS A 108 -17.05 -15.92 -1.38
C LYS A 108 -18.41 -16.04 -0.72
N SER A 109 -19.13 -17.13 -0.90
CA SER A 109 -20.41 -17.39 -0.27
C SER A 109 -20.32 -17.82 1.20
N SER A 110 -19.18 -18.41 1.61
CA SER A 110 -18.91 -18.83 2.98
C SER A 110 -18.01 -17.80 3.67
N LEU A 111 -18.57 -16.92 4.50
CA LEU A 111 -17.82 -15.85 5.13
C LEU A 111 -16.63 -16.38 5.93
N LYS A 112 -16.78 -17.48 6.65
CA LYS A 112 -15.71 -18.10 7.43
C LYS A 112 -14.56 -18.60 6.55
N GLU A 113 -14.85 -19.29 5.47
CA GLU A 113 -13.83 -19.78 4.53
C GLU A 113 -13.19 -18.63 3.78
N LEU A 114 -13.97 -17.62 3.40
CA LEU A 114 -13.48 -16.40 2.76
C LEU A 114 -12.47 -15.66 3.63
N ILE A 115 -12.78 -15.44 4.91
CA ILE A 115 -11.87 -14.78 5.86
C ILE A 115 -10.57 -15.57 5.97
N HIS A 116 -10.63 -16.90 6.13
CA HIS A 116 -9.43 -17.74 6.21
C HIS A 116 -8.58 -17.62 4.94
N ALA A 117 -9.21 -17.74 3.78
CA ALA A 117 -8.51 -17.64 2.49
C ALA A 117 -7.88 -16.26 2.28
N LEU A 118 -8.56 -15.18 2.66
CA LEU A 118 -8.07 -13.81 2.52
C LEU A 118 -6.89 -13.52 3.46
N PHE A 119 -6.94 -13.96 4.74
CA PHE A 119 -5.81 -13.82 5.65
C PHE A 119 -4.58 -14.56 5.10
N PHE A 120 -4.74 -15.81 4.69
CA PHE A 120 -3.66 -16.54 4.05
C PHE A 120 -3.13 -15.81 2.81
N ALA A 121 -4.03 -15.43 1.88
CA ALA A 121 -3.64 -14.85 0.61
C ALA A 121 -2.93 -13.50 0.77
N ARG A 122 -3.32 -12.67 1.74
CA ARG A 122 -2.65 -11.39 2.03
C ARG A 122 -1.33 -11.56 2.74
N TRP A 123 -1.18 -12.55 3.60
CA TRP A 123 0.13 -12.88 4.17
C TRP A 123 1.07 -13.50 3.12
N CYS A 124 0.58 -14.31 2.22
CA CYS A 124 1.35 -14.80 1.07
C CYS A 124 1.68 -13.67 0.07
N ASN A 125 0.68 -12.98 -0.43
CA ASN A 125 0.71 -11.90 -1.42
C ASN A 125 1.66 -12.15 -2.61
N GLN A 126 1.81 -13.41 -3.01
CA GLN A 126 2.67 -13.86 -4.12
C GLN A 126 1.82 -14.58 -5.17
N GLN A 127 1.71 -13.98 -6.36
CA GLN A 127 0.83 -14.50 -7.42
C GLN A 127 1.20 -15.93 -7.84
N THR A 128 2.48 -16.20 -8.02
CA THR A 128 2.95 -17.54 -8.45
C THR A 128 2.56 -18.63 -7.46
N THR A 129 2.64 -18.34 -6.17
CA THR A 129 2.22 -19.24 -5.10
C THR A 129 0.70 -19.41 -5.09
N LEU A 130 -0.06 -18.33 -5.10
CA LEU A 130 -1.54 -18.39 -5.10
C LEU A 130 -2.10 -19.13 -6.32
N ASN A 131 -1.47 -19.00 -7.49
CA ASN A 131 -1.89 -19.71 -8.70
C ASN A 131 -1.63 -21.21 -8.66
N ARG A 132 -0.73 -21.68 -7.80
CA ARG A 132 -0.39 -23.13 -7.66
C ARG A 132 -1.15 -23.80 -6.53
N LEU A 133 -1.60 -23.04 -5.55
CA LEU A 133 -2.38 -23.54 -4.43
C LEU A 133 -3.86 -23.66 -4.78
N THR A 134 -4.52 -24.58 -4.09
CA THR A 134 -5.96 -24.69 -4.04
C THR A 134 -6.48 -24.38 -2.63
N LEU A 135 -7.76 -24.07 -2.51
CA LEU A 135 -8.37 -23.84 -1.19
C LEU A 135 -8.38 -25.10 -0.30
N SER A 136 -8.28 -26.30 -0.89
CA SER A 136 -8.14 -27.55 -0.14
C SER A 136 -6.80 -27.66 0.56
N ASP A 137 -5.74 -27.06 0.02
CA ASP A 137 -4.41 -27.08 0.64
C ASP A 137 -4.41 -26.34 1.98
N LEU A 138 -5.27 -25.30 2.14
CA LEU A 138 -5.41 -24.57 3.38
C LEU A 138 -6.01 -25.39 4.53
N LYS A 139 -6.64 -26.54 4.24
CA LYS A 139 -7.31 -27.38 5.24
C LYS A 139 -6.35 -28.34 5.96
N ASN A 140 -5.11 -28.47 5.46
CA ASN A 140 -4.10 -29.36 6.05
C ASN A 140 -2.83 -28.57 6.38
N PRO A 141 -2.66 -28.10 7.63
CA PRO A 141 -1.53 -27.27 8.03
C PRO A 141 -0.16 -27.86 7.72
N SER A 142 0.05 -29.15 8.02
CA SER A 142 1.34 -29.80 7.82
C SER A 142 1.70 -29.95 6.34
N SER A 143 0.71 -30.34 5.51
CA SER A 143 0.89 -30.43 4.07
C SER A 143 1.12 -29.06 3.44
N LEU A 144 0.37 -28.03 3.90
CA LEU A 144 0.56 -26.66 3.43
C LEU A 144 1.95 -26.14 3.74
N LYS A 145 2.47 -26.39 4.94
CA LYS A 145 3.83 -25.99 5.34
C LYS A 145 4.89 -26.62 4.44
N ASP A 146 4.76 -27.90 4.16
CA ASP A 146 5.66 -28.60 3.23
C ASP A 146 5.57 -28.07 1.80
N LEU A 147 4.35 -27.83 1.29
CA LEU A 147 4.13 -27.22 -0.01
C LEU A 147 4.83 -25.87 -0.12
N LEU A 148 4.66 -24.99 0.85
CA LEU A 148 5.22 -23.63 0.82
C LEU A 148 6.75 -23.64 0.90
N LEU A 149 7.35 -24.51 1.68
CA LEU A 149 8.80 -24.56 1.89
C LEU A 149 9.56 -25.32 0.79
N ASN A 150 9.00 -26.44 0.32
CA ASN A 150 9.75 -27.41 -0.47
C ASN A 150 9.25 -27.56 -1.90
N GLN A 151 8.02 -27.15 -2.21
CA GLN A 151 7.39 -27.40 -3.50
C GLN A 151 7.04 -26.13 -4.28
N MET A 152 7.10 -24.94 -3.65
CA MET A 152 6.87 -23.65 -4.29
C MET A 152 8.18 -23.01 -4.73
N ASP A 153 8.09 -22.11 -5.73
CA ASP A 153 9.18 -21.22 -6.07
C ASP A 153 9.48 -20.31 -4.89
N GLN A 154 10.73 -20.17 -4.53
CA GLN A 154 11.12 -19.32 -3.42
C GLN A 154 11.45 -17.88 -3.90
N PRO A 155 11.06 -16.87 -3.16
CA PRO A 155 10.28 -16.93 -1.92
C PRO A 155 8.78 -17.18 -2.19
N TRP A 156 8.14 -18.01 -1.35
CA TRP A 156 6.72 -18.32 -1.45
C TRP A 156 5.80 -17.14 -1.14
N SER A 157 6.32 -16.10 -0.51
CA SER A 157 5.61 -14.89 -0.14
C SER A 157 6.34 -13.65 -0.66
N SER A 158 5.59 -12.58 -0.93
CA SER A 158 6.14 -11.33 -1.45
C SER A 158 6.91 -10.56 -0.38
N GLU A 159 8.14 -10.13 -0.70
CA GLU A 159 8.92 -9.21 0.14
C GLU A 159 8.44 -7.75 0.05
N ALA A 160 7.75 -7.40 -1.04
CA ALA A 160 7.18 -6.06 -1.23
C ALA A 160 6.03 -5.74 -0.25
N TYR A 161 5.61 -6.73 0.53
CA TYR A 161 4.53 -6.64 1.47
C TYR A 161 5.06 -7.01 2.87
N PRO A 162 5.53 -6.03 3.66
CA PRO A 162 6.14 -6.30 4.93
C PRO A 162 5.10 -6.84 5.93
N VAL A 163 5.18 -8.10 6.21
CA VAL A 163 4.40 -8.76 7.26
C VAL A 163 5.31 -8.95 8.47
N VAL A 164 4.94 -8.32 9.57
CA VAL A 164 5.60 -8.49 10.85
C VAL A 164 4.97 -9.68 11.60
N PRO A 165 5.66 -10.25 12.60
CA PRO A 165 5.09 -11.34 13.40
C PRO A 165 3.76 -10.98 14.05
N VAL A 166 2.93 -11.98 14.22
CA VAL A 166 1.65 -11.91 14.95
C VAL A 166 1.82 -12.48 16.35
N HIS A 167 1.29 -11.83 17.35
CA HIS A 167 1.22 -12.36 18.71
C HIS A 167 -0.19 -12.89 18.99
N TRP A 168 -0.25 -14.07 19.61
CA TRP A 168 -1.50 -14.69 20.01
C TRP A 168 -1.28 -15.51 21.28
N ASP A 169 -2.04 -15.23 22.32
CA ASP A 169 -1.95 -15.93 23.62
C ASP A 169 -0.52 -16.04 24.17
N GLY A 170 0.24 -14.93 24.07
CA GLY A 170 1.64 -14.84 24.51
C GLY A 170 2.65 -15.51 23.56
N ILE A 171 2.21 -16.15 22.48
CA ILE A 171 3.06 -16.81 21.50
C ILE A 171 3.28 -15.90 20.30
N LYS A 172 4.53 -15.85 19.83
CA LYS A 172 4.91 -15.14 18.60
C LYS A 172 4.86 -16.10 17.41
N TYR A 173 4.13 -15.74 16.37
CA TYR A 173 4.02 -16.48 15.12
C TYR A 173 4.69 -15.70 14.00
N GLU A 174 5.69 -16.25 13.37
CA GLU A 174 6.25 -15.71 12.14
C GLU A 174 5.27 -15.93 10.98
N ARG A 175 5.55 -15.32 9.82
CA ARG A 175 4.63 -15.33 8.66
C ARG A 175 4.15 -16.75 8.30
N LEU A 176 5.06 -17.72 8.26
CA LEU A 176 4.73 -19.09 7.86
C LEU A 176 3.80 -19.74 8.90
N GLU A 177 4.17 -19.70 10.17
CA GLU A 177 3.38 -20.25 11.27
C GLU A 177 2.02 -19.55 11.40
N ALA A 178 1.96 -18.24 11.15
CA ALA A 178 0.69 -17.52 11.12
C ALA A 178 -0.24 -18.09 10.02
N CYS A 179 0.29 -18.32 8.83
CA CYS A 179 -0.48 -18.86 7.70
C CYS A 179 -0.90 -20.33 7.89
N THR A 180 -0.01 -21.16 8.44
CA THR A 180 -0.21 -22.61 8.48
C THR A 180 -0.79 -23.13 9.78
N GLU A 181 -0.58 -22.43 10.89
CA GLU A 181 -0.95 -22.88 12.22
C GLU A 181 -1.95 -21.95 12.92
N LEU A 182 -1.69 -20.61 12.92
CA LEU A 182 -2.50 -19.70 13.70
C LEU A 182 -3.87 -19.47 13.05
N PHE A 183 -3.93 -18.95 11.83
CA PHE A 183 -5.20 -18.51 11.21
C PHE A 183 -6.26 -19.62 11.12
N PRO A 184 -5.93 -20.86 10.78
CA PRO A 184 -6.92 -21.96 10.82
C PRO A 184 -7.53 -22.15 12.21
N ASN A 185 -6.73 -22.00 13.27
CA ASN A 185 -7.15 -22.24 14.64
C ASN A 185 -7.97 -21.10 15.26
N ILE A 186 -7.73 -19.86 14.82
CA ILE A 186 -8.40 -18.66 15.36
C ILE A 186 -9.48 -18.10 14.44
N ILE A 187 -9.94 -18.85 13.47
CA ILE A 187 -10.87 -18.35 12.45
C ILE A 187 -12.19 -17.83 13.05
N ASN A 188 -12.66 -18.38 14.14
CA ASN A 188 -13.85 -17.88 14.83
C ASN A 188 -13.60 -16.50 15.45
N PHE A 189 -12.42 -16.28 16.08
CA PHE A 189 -12.02 -14.98 16.59
C PHE A 189 -11.96 -13.93 15.46
N LEU A 190 -11.39 -14.26 14.30
CA LEU A 190 -11.34 -13.34 13.16
C LEU A 190 -12.75 -13.01 12.67
N LEU A 191 -13.60 -14.00 12.54
CA LEU A 191 -15.00 -13.84 12.13
C LEU A 191 -15.76 -12.95 13.11
N ASP A 192 -15.66 -13.22 14.41
CA ASP A 192 -16.38 -12.47 15.46
C ASP A 192 -15.97 -10.99 15.47
N ASN A 193 -14.67 -10.69 15.35
CA ASN A 193 -14.19 -9.30 15.29
C ASN A 193 -14.61 -8.56 14.02
N ILE A 194 -14.65 -9.25 12.88
CA ILE A 194 -15.14 -8.68 11.64
C ILE A 194 -16.64 -8.37 11.76
N LEU A 195 -17.45 -9.27 12.31
CA LEU A 195 -18.88 -9.05 12.53
C LEU A 195 -19.13 -7.95 13.57
N ALA A 196 -18.33 -7.88 14.64
CA ALA A 196 -18.42 -6.86 15.69
C ALA A 196 -17.99 -5.46 15.21
N SER A 197 -17.37 -5.34 14.05
CA SER A 197 -16.83 -4.08 13.52
C SER A 197 -17.91 -3.06 13.09
N ASN A 198 -19.17 -3.46 13.07
CA ASN A 198 -20.27 -2.64 12.55
C ASN A 198 -20.00 -2.15 11.12
N ARG A 199 -19.53 -3.03 10.26
CA ARG A 199 -19.20 -2.78 8.85
C ARG A 199 -18.07 -1.74 8.62
N ASN A 200 -17.29 -1.43 9.64
CA ASN A 200 -16.30 -0.37 9.60
C ASN A 200 -14.87 -0.95 9.48
N VAL A 201 -14.14 -0.52 8.44
CA VAL A 201 -12.77 -0.98 8.15
C VAL A 201 -11.81 -0.66 9.29
N VAL A 202 -11.84 0.58 9.81
CA VAL A 202 -10.94 0.99 10.90
C VAL A 202 -11.22 0.17 12.16
N THR A 203 -12.49 -0.01 12.49
CA THR A 203 -12.90 -0.78 13.66
C THR A 203 -12.47 -2.25 13.54
N ALA A 204 -12.73 -2.89 12.38
CA ALA A 204 -12.31 -4.28 12.15
C ALA A 204 -10.80 -4.44 12.26
N THR A 205 -10.03 -3.56 11.63
CA THR A 205 -8.57 -3.58 11.68
C THR A 205 -8.07 -3.44 13.11
N ASN A 206 -8.60 -2.48 13.87
CA ASN A 206 -8.19 -2.22 15.25
C ASN A 206 -8.54 -3.38 16.20
N LEU A 207 -9.75 -3.94 16.10
CA LEU A 207 -10.18 -5.06 16.95
C LEU A 207 -9.25 -6.27 16.79
N ILE A 208 -8.88 -6.60 15.56
CA ILE A 208 -7.95 -7.70 15.28
C ILE A 208 -6.54 -7.34 15.76
N ASN A 209 -6.06 -6.11 15.46
CA ASN A 209 -4.69 -5.73 15.82
C ASN A 209 -4.46 -5.51 17.31
N GLN A 210 -5.49 -5.17 18.10
CA GLN A 210 -5.40 -5.13 19.56
C GLN A 210 -4.91 -6.45 20.15
N THR A 211 -5.32 -7.58 19.56
CA THR A 211 -4.85 -8.91 19.97
C THR A 211 -3.53 -9.28 19.29
N PHE A 212 -3.41 -9.05 18.00
CA PHE A 212 -2.21 -9.41 17.21
C PHE A 212 -0.98 -8.58 17.56
N GLN A 213 -1.15 -7.38 18.10
CA GLN A 213 -0.08 -6.46 18.52
C GLN A 213 0.98 -6.23 17.42
N MET A 214 0.57 -6.22 16.18
CA MET A 214 1.45 -5.96 15.05
C MET A 214 1.84 -4.47 15.02
N THR A 215 3.12 -4.20 14.86
CA THR A 215 3.65 -2.83 14.65
C THR A 215 3.30 -2.27 13.27
N ASN A 216 2.89 -3.14 12.34
CA ASN A 216 2.39 -2.81 11.01
C ASN A 216 1.11 -3.61 10.76
N ASP A 217 -0.03 -2.95 10.88
CA ASP A 217 -1.37 -3.53 10.70
C ASP A 217 -1.85 -3.55 9.24
N PHE A 218 -1.02 -3.07 8.31
CA PHE A 218 -1.35 -2.99 6.90
C PHE A 218 -1.86 -4.32 6.28
N PRO A 219 -1.32 -5.50 6.62
CA PRO A 219 -1.86 -6.76 6.12
C PRO A 219 -3.30 -7.03 6.59
N ILE A 220 -3.63 -6.69 7.86
CA ILE A 220 -4.99 -6.80 8.39
C ILE A 220 -5.91 -5.84 7.65
N PHE A 221 -5.51 -4.57 7.54
CA PHE A 221 -6.26 -3.54 6.81
C PHE A 221 -6.59 -4.00 5.39
N MET A 222 -5.61 -4.53 4.67
CA MET A 222 -5.82 -5.01 3.31
C MET A 222 -6.76 -6.21 3.24
N THR A 223 -6.68 -7.12 4.20
CA THR A 223 -7.63 -8.25 4.28
C THR A 223 -9.06 -7.76 4.50
N VAL A 224 -9.25 -6.77 5.39
CA VAL A 224 -10.56 -6.17 5.67
C VAL A 224 -11.11 -5.45 4.42
N ILE A 225 -10.27 -4.76 3.66
CA ILE A 225 -10.66 -4.16 2.37
C ILE A 225 -11.11 -5.23 1.38
N ASP A 226 -10.40 -6.35 1.27
CA ASP A 226 -10.81 -7.43 0.37
C ASP A 226 -12.17 -8.03 0.78
N ILE A 227 -12.43 -8.15 2.08
CA ILE A 227 -13.76 -8.55 2.57
C ILE A 227 -14.82 -7.57 2.07
N SER A 228 -14.55 -6.26 2.07
CA SER A 228 -15.52 -5.27 1.58
C SER A 228 -15.86 -5.41 0.09
N TRP A 229 -14.94 -5.93 -0.70
CA TRP A 229 -15.17 -6.18 -2.13
C TRP A 229 -16.00 -7.45 -2.38
N PHE A 230 -15.82 -8.49 -1.58
CA PHE A 230 -16.61 -9.71 -1.69
C PHE A 230 -17.96 -9.63 -0.97
N ARG A 231 -17.95 -8.97 0.18
CA ARG A 231 -19.09 -8.94 1.13
C ARG A 231 -19.31 -7.50 1.63
N PRO A 232 -19.80 -6.60 0.75
CA PRO A 232 -20.14 -5.22 1.13
C PRO A 232 -21.26 -5.12 2.18
N ASP A 233 -22.00 -6.21 2.37
CA ASP A 233 -22.96 -6.38 3.46
C ASP A 233 -22.30 -6.55 4.84
N ILE A 234 -21.07 -7.06 4.89
CA ILE A 234 -20.28 -7.31 6.11
C ILE A 234 -19.35 -6.16 6.43
N ILE A 235 -18.58 -5.70 5.45
CA ILE A 235 -17.70 -4.50 5.55
C ILE A 235 -18.11 -3.52 4.46
N SER A 236 -18.41 -2.28 4.85
CA SER A 236 -18.79 -1.26 3.86
C SER A 236 -17.55 -0.76 3.09
N PRO A 237 -17.57 -0.77 1.75
CA PRO A 237 -16.51 -0.14 0.96
C PRO A 237 -16.46 1.38 1.13
N GLU A 238 -17.55 1.99 1.62
CA GLU A 238 -17.67 3.43 1.90
C GLU A 238 -17.22 3.80 3.33
N SER A 239 -16.77 2.82 4.12
CA SER A 239 -16.34 3.10 5.48
C SER A 239 -15.06 3.94 5.51
N PRO A 240 -14.81 4.69 6.59
CA PRO A 240 -13.51 5.31 6.81
C PRO A 240 -12.38 4.29 6.73
N VAL A 241 -11.21 4.75 6.30
CA VAL A 241 -9.99 3.92 6.23
C VAL A 241 -8.89 4.54 7.08
N PRO A 242 -7.96 3.73 7.62
CA PRO A 242 -6.77 4.26 8.27
C PRO A 242 -5.95 5.08 7.29
N THR A 243 -5.33 6.17 7.76
CA THR A 243 -4.38 6.92 6.97
C THR A 243 -2.98 6.36 7.18
N GLY A 244 -2.48 5.63 6.19
CA GLY A 244 -1.13 5.08 6.23
C GLY A 244 -0.04 6.16 6.15
N ILE A 245 1.15 5.85 6.69
CA ILE A 245 2.32 6.75 6.67
C ILE A 245 2.70 7.19 5.24
N GLY A 246 2.39 6.36 4.25
CA GLY A 246 2.62 6.66 2.84
C GLY A 246 1.68 7.72 2.26
N ALA A 247 0.41 7.71 2.65
CA ALA A 247 -0.61 8.61 2.14
C ALA A 247 -0.64 9.96 2.89
N LYS A 248 -0.30 9.94 4.18
CA LYS A 248 -0.41 11.10 5.09
C LYS A 248 0.16 12.40 4.50
N PRO A 249 1.40 12.47 3.96
CA PRO A 249 1.94 13.76 3.49
C PRO A 249 1.15 14.36 2.33
N TYR A 250 0.53 13.54 1.50
CA TYR A 250 -0.27 14.05 0.40
C TYR A 250 -1.69 14.43 0.86
N LEU A 251 -2.27 13.66 1.77
CA LEU A 251 -3.55 14.01 2.41
C LEU A 251 -3.43 15.29 3.24
N ASP A 252 -2.32 15.52 3.96
CA ASP A 252 -2.04 16.79 4.65
C ASP A 252 -2.04 17.96 3.65
N ARG A 253 -1.43 17.78 2.48
CA ARG A 253 -1.40 18.80 1.43
C ARG A 253 -2.79 19.09 0.86
N LEU A 254 -3.60 18.06 0.60
CA LEU A 254 -4.99 18.21 0.15
C LEU A 254 -5.85 18.86 1.21
N GLN A 255 -5.72 18.44 2.47
CA GLN A 255 -6.44 18.96 3.62
C GLN A 255 -6.21 20.47 3.78
N ASN A 256 -4.95 20.90 3.75
CA ASN A 256 -4.57 22.31 3.84
C ASN A 256 -5.08 23.13 2.65
N HIS A 257 -4.99 22.58 1.42
CA HIS A 257 -5.45 23.26 0.21
C HIS A 257 -6.97 23.46 0.20
N LEU A 258 -7.71 22.48 0.73
CA LEU A 258 -9.18 22.50 0.75
C LEU A 258 -9.75 23.11 2.04
N ASP A 259 -8.90 23.54 2.98
CA ASP A 259 -9.26 24.08 4.29
C ASP A 259 -10.23 23.15 5.06
N LEU A 260 -9.84 21.87 5.22
CA LEU A 260 -10.65 20.85 5.85
C LEU A 260 -10.09 20.44 7.21
N GLU A 261 -10.95 19.96 8.09
CA GLU A 261 -10.62 19.64 9.50
C GLU A 261 -9.74 18.40 9.71
N ASN A 262 -9.85 17.41 8.81
CA ASN A 262 -9.15 16.13 8.95
C ASN A 262 -9.12 15.35 7.63
N HIS A 263 -8.33 14.24 7.61
CA HIS A 263 -8.19 13.39 6.43
C HIS A 263 -9.49 12.72 6.00
N HIS A 264 -10.38 12.38 6.93
CA HIS A 264 -11.66 11.77 6.57
C HIS A 264 -12.54 12.76 5.77
N ALA A 265 -12.63 14.01 6.21
CA ALA A 265 -13.31 15.06 5.47
C ALA A 265 -12.65 15.30 4.11
N THR A 266 -11.31 15.28 4.05
CA THR A 266 -10.53 15.42 2.82
C THR A 266 -10.84 14.28 1.83
N ILE A 267 -10.84 13.05 2.28
CA ILE A 267 -11.16 11.87 1.44
C ILE A 267 -12.59 11.99 0.88
N LYS A 268 -13.58 12.32 1.73
CA LYS A 268 -14.96 12.53 1.29
C LYS A 268 -15.07 13.65 0.24
N LYS A 269 -14.35 14.76 0.46
CA LYS A 269 -14.33 15.87 -0.49
C LYS A 269 -13.72 15.44 -1.83
N MET A 270 -12.62 14.71 -1.82
CA MET A 270 -11.99 14.22 -3.05
C MET A 270 -12.93 13.29 -3.83
N ILE A 271 -13.66 12.40 -3.15
CA ILE A 271 -14.69 11.55 -3.79
C ILE A 271 -15.79 12.42 -4.43
N SER A 272 -16.26 13.46 -3.75
CA SER A 272 -17.31 14.35 -4.28
C SER A 272 -16.86 15.16 -5.51
N LEU A 273 -15.57 15.47 -5.62
CA LEU A 273 -14.99 16.20 -6.75
C LEU A 273 -14.77 15.35 -8.01
N GLN A 274 -14.87 14.02 -7.88
CA GLN A 274 -14.61 13.10 -8.98
C GLN A 274 -15.44 13.40 -10.24
N GLY A 275 -16.73 13.70 -10.09
CA GLY A 275 -17.62 14.01 -11.23
C GLY A 275 -17.19 15.27 -12.01
N GLU A 276 -16.58 16.24 -11.34
CA GLU A 276 -16.04 17.46 -11.95
C GLU A 276 -14.71 17.17 -12.68
N TYR A 277 -13.79 16.49 -12.01
CA TYR A 277 -12.43 16.32 -12.51
C TYR A 277 -12.25 15.08 -13.39
N TRP A 278 -13.06 14.05 -13.21
CA TRP A 278 -12.98 12.80 -13.99
C TRP A 278 -14.35 12.17 -14.23
N PRO A 279 -15.23 12.79 -15.04
CA PRO A 279 -16.60 12.33 -15.28
C PRO A 279 -16.68 10.96 -15.98
N SER A 280 -15.66 10.58 -16.75
CA SER A 280 -15.60 9.33 -17.51
C SER A 280 -15.03 8.13 -16.74
N ILE A 281 -14.91 8.23 -15.43
CA ILE A 281 -14.40 7.14 -14.59
C ILE A 281 -15.35 5.93 -14.61
N ARG A 282 -14.78 4.73 -14.62
CA ARG A 282 -15.57 3.47 -14.69
C ARG A 282 -16.41 3.16 -13.45
N ARG A 283 -16.02 3.67 -12.28
CA ARG A 283 -16.76 3.56 -11.02
C ARG A 283 -16.42 4.72 -10.09
N GLN A 284 -17.25 4.95 -9.11
CA GLN A 284 -16.95 5.91 -8.07
C GLN A 284 -15.72 5.48 -7.26
N LEU A 285 -14.88 6.46 -6.88
CA LEU A 285 -13.80 6.25 -5.92
C LEU A 285 -14.38 5.96 -4.54
N THR A 286 -13.75 5.05 -3.84
CA THR A 286 -14.05 4.74 -2.44
C THR A 286 -12.98 5.37 -1.52
N PRO A 287 -13.20 5.42 -0.20
CA PRO A 287 -12.19 5.95 0.72
C PRO A 287 -10.81 5.28 0.59
N VAL A 288 -10.77 3.96 0.37
CA VAL A 288 -9.50 3.26 0.17
C VAL A 288 -8.79 3.67 -1.12
N ASP A 289 -9.53 3.97 -2.19
CA ASP A 289 -8.91 4.44 -3.43
C ASP A 289 -8.22 5.79 -3.21
N VAL A 290 -8.88 6.73 -2.54
CA VAL A 290 -8.30 8.06 -2.28
C VAL A 290 -7.08 7.98 -1.38
N GLU A 291 -7.13 7.17 -0.31
CA GLU A 291 -5.98 6.93 0.58
C GLU A 291 -4.79 6.38 -0.21
N TYR A 292 -5.02 5.32 -0.91
CA TYR A 292 -4.03 4.61 -1.69
C TYR A 292 -3.43 5.45 -2.84
N ILE A 293 -4.27 6.16 -3.61
CA ILE A 293 -3.83 7.10 -4.65
C ILE A 293 -3.00 8.23 -4.03
N SER A 294 -3.34 8.69 -2.82
CA SER A 294 -2.54 9.69 -2.11
C SER A 294 -1.13 9.21 -1.80
N CYS A 295 -0.96 7.92 -1.45
CA CYS A 295 0.35 7.31 -1.29
C CYS A 295 1.15 7.32 -2.61
N GLU A 296 0.53 6.96 -3.71
CA GLU A 296 1.18 6.95 -5.03
C GLU A 296 1.46 8.36 -5.56
N ASN A 297 0.57 9.35 -5.30
CA ASN A 297 0.83 10.76 -5.61
C ASN A 297 2.02 11.31 -4.83
N ARG A 298 2.14 11.01 -3.52
CA ARG A 298 3.33 11.37 -2.75
C ARG A 298 4.60 10.85 -3.41
N LYS A 299 4.57 9.63 -3.88
CA LYS A 299 5.70 9.00 -4.59
C LYS A 299 5.99 9.70 -5.92
N TYR A 300 4.96 10.02 -6.70
CA TYR A 300 5.07 10.79 -7.94
C TYR A 300 5.74 12.15 -7.69
N PHE A 301 5.28 12.89 -6.68
CA PHE A 301 5.87 14.17 -6.29
C PHE A 301 7.31 14.05 -5.79
N SER A 302 7.67 12.95 -5.16
CA SER A 302 9.06 12.71 -4.74
C SER A 302 10.00 12.62 -5.93
N TYR A 303 9.56 12.05 -7.05
CA TYR A 303 10.32 12.05 -8.29
C TYR A 303 10.33 13.44 -8.93
N LYS A 304 9.16 14.09 -9.04
CA LYS A 304 9.03 15.44 -9.61
C LYS A 304 9.94 16.44 -8.91
N ASN A 305 10.02 16.40 -7.59
CA ASN A 305 10.84 17.32 -6.79
C ASN A 305 12.29 16.88 -6.63
N GLY A 306 12.73 15.81 -7.30
CA GLY A 306 14.09 15.30 -7.22
C GLY A 306 14.51 14.74 -5.85
N THR A 307 13.55 14.59 -4.90
CA THR A 307 13.82 14.00 -3.58
C THR A 307 13.98 12.48 -3.65
N LYS A 308 13.47 11.87 -4.71
CA LYS A 308 13.69 10.47 -5.05
C LYS A 308 14.09 10.37 -6.51
N LEU A 309 15.19 9.69 -6.78
CA LEU A 309 15.65 9.38 -8.14
C LEU A 309 15.13 7.99 -8.54
N PHE A 310 14.99 7.77 -9.84
CA PHE A 310 14.68 6.45 -10.36
C PHE A 310 15.90 5.55 -10.16
N GLU A 311 15.69 4.48 -9.40
CA GLU A 311 16.66 3.42 -9.18
C GLU A 311 16.10 2.14 -9.79
N GLY A 312 16.80 1.57 -10.77
CA GLY A 312 16.43 0.29 -11.34
C GLY A 312 16.03 0.32 -12.82
N LYS A 313 15.49 -0.80 -13.28
CA LYS A 313 15.15 -1.03 -14.70
C LYS A 313 14.02 -0.12 -15.13
N ASN A 314 14.17 0.54 -16.27
CA ASN A 314 13.08 1.18 -16.98
C ASN A 314 11.98 0.16 -17.24
N LEU A 315 10.77 0.44 -16.77
CA LEU A 315 9.64 -0.47 -16.93
C LEU A 315 9.04 -0.45 -18.34
N PHE A 316 9.40 0.56 -19.13
CA PHE A 316 8.78 0.88 -20.41
C PHE A 316 9.77 0.97 -21.57
N ILE A 317 11.06 0.92 -21.30
CA ILE A 317 12.07 0.79 -22.35
C ILE A 317 12.46 -0.68 -22.39
N THR A 318 11.89 -1.43 -23.28
CA THR A 318 12.46 -2.70 -23.69
C THR A 318 13.75 -2.38 -24.43
N ASN A 319 14.90 -2.75 -23.89
CA ASN A 319 16.12 -2.83 -24.68
C ASN A 319 15.78 -3.80 -25.84
N GLU A 320 15.75 -3.27 -27.05
CA GLU A 320 15.81 -4.08 -28.25
C GLU A 320 17.12 -4.88 -28.28
#